data_36320e605c5dcf7b2a98f0ba4f642c34
#
_entry.id   36320e605c5dcf7b2a98f0ba4f642c34
#
_cell.length_a   1.000
_cell.length_b   1.000
_cell.length_c   1.000
_cell.angle_alpha   90.00
_cell.angle_beta   90.00
_cell.angle_gamma   90.00
#
_symmetry.space_group_name_H-M   'P 1'
#
loop_
_entity.id
_entity.type
_entity.pdbx_description
1 polymer ?
#
loop_
_entity_poly.entity_id
_entity_poly.type
_entity_poly.pdbx_seq_one_letter_code
_entity_poly.pdbx_strand_id
1 'polypeptide(L)'
;MLEIITGIFIFCIILFFYLHIQFHLKTSDDLEIYEIDQASKDRMEEICDLRQPVLFDCDEDINKIVQTTNKTALLDNYPVFEVKIRDNIDTNSSSTVEELYLPLPLHIACKLFQEDSNSVYFSENNMDFLTETGVIKNMTYNDEFLRPRLVSNCNYDIMLGSDGLETPFRYEMNYRNYFVVTQGSLTIKMAPPKSSRYLYPVNDYENFEFRSPINPWTPQSKFKADFDKIKCLEIVLTPGRFLFIPAYWWYSFKFAENTSVSCFRYRTYMNNIAISPNIFMYALQNQNVERKIAKKIDFNQPAITEESVTKAVDTNTTSIADIPLSDSNLLPESEPLIVDSMASTSNVGSDI
;
A
#
# COMPACT_ATOMS: atom_id res chain seq x y z
N MET A 1 -2.23 -8.62 -56.78
CA MET A 1 -3.03 -7.56 -56.16
C MET A 1 -3.43 -7.91 -54.72
N LEU A 2 -3.99 -9.09 -54.47
CA LEU A 2 -4.37 -9.55 -53.10
C LEU A 2 -3.16 -9.56 -52.14
N GLU A 3 -2.01 -10.07 -52.57
CA GLU A 3 -0.78 -10.14 -51.78
C GLU A 3 -0.30 -8.75 -51.33
N ILE A 4 -0.38 -7.75 -52.21
CA ILE A 4 0.01 -6.37 -51.89
C ILE A 4 -0.96 -5.78 -50.84
N ILE A 5 -2.27 -6.00 -50.99
CA ILE A 5 -3.29 -5.54 -50.03
C ILE A 5 -3.08 -6.19 -48.70
N THR A 6 -2.83 -7.50 -48.66
CA THR A 6 -2.53 -8.23 -47.42
C THR A 6 -1.25 -7.72 -46.76
N GLY A 7 -0.20 -7.44 -47.54
CA GLY A 7 1.05 -6.86 -47.05
C GLY A 7 0.84 -5.50 -46.39
N ILE A 8 0.09 -4.61 -47.08
CA ILE A 8 -0.23 -3.29 -46.54
C ILE A 8 -1.06 -3.41 -45.24
N PHE A 9 -2.03 -4.31 -45.21
CA PHE A 9 -2.87 -4.53 -44.02
C PHE A 9 -2.03 -4.99 -42.81
N ILE A 10 -1.15 -5.97 -43.00
CA ILE A 10 -0.22 -6.45 -41.97
C ILE A 10 0.68 -5.33 -41.49
N PHE A 11 1.24 -4.55 -42.42
CA PHE A 11 2.07 -3.38 -42.06
C PHE A 11 1.30 -2.37 -41.21
N CYS A 12 0.06 -2.04 -41.56
CA CYS A 12 -0.77 -1.11 -40.80
C CYS A 12 -1.04 -1.64 -39.37
N ILE A 13 -1.29 -2.95 -39.21
CA ILE A 13 -1.48 -3.56 -37.89
C ILE A 13 -0.20 -3.46 -37.04
N ILE A 14 0.95 -3.81 -37.61
CA ILE A 14 2.24 -3.73 -36.91
C ILE A 14 2.53 -2.29 -36.52
N LEU A 15 2.33 -1.35 -37.41
CA LEU A 15 2.53 0.08 -37.15
C LEU A 15 1.59 0.59 -36.05
N PHE A 16 0.32 0.18 -36.10
CA PHE A 16 -0.66 0.52 -35.06
C PHE A 16 -0.18 0.06 -33.67
N PHE A 17 0.18 -1.22 -33.51
CA PHE A 17 0.68 -1.73 -32.24
C PHE A 17 1.98 -1.03 -31.82
N TYR A 18 2.91 -0.81 -32.74
CA TYR A 18 4.16 -0.12 -32.45
C TYR A 18 3.92 1.29 -31.89
N LEU A 19 3.06 2.08 -32.56
CA LEU A 19 2.74 3.44 -32.10
C LEU A 19 2.06 3.45 -30.73
N HIS A 20 1.10 2.56 -30.52
CA HIS A 20 0.40 2.47 -29.24
C HIS A 20 1.31 1.99 -28.10
N ILE A 21 2.16 0.99 -28.35
CA ILE A 21 3.14 0.54 -27.34
C ILE A 21 4.10 1.69 -27.01
N GLN A 22 4.64 2.36 -28.00
CA GLN A 22 5.54 3.51 -27.78
C GLN A 22 4.83 4.64 -27.01
N PHE A 23 3.56 4.89 -27.32
CA PHE A 23 2.76 5.86 -26.57
C PHE A 23 2.64 5.48 -25.09
N HIS A 24 2.41 4.22 -24.75
CA HIS A 24 2.30 3.78 -23.35
C HIS A 24 3.63 3.70 -22.60
N LEU A 25 4.75 3.51 -23.27
CA LEU A 25 6.07 3.42 -22.65
C LEU A 25 6.76 4.79 -22.46
N LYS A 26 6.36 5.80 -23.23
CA LYS A 26 6.91 7.15 -23.09
C LYS A 26 6.10 7.97 -22.10
N THR A 27 6.80 8.82 -21.36
CA THR A 27 6.19 9.82 -20.47
C THR A 27 7.01 11.09 -20.51
N SER A 28 6.44 12.22 -20.10
CA SER A 28 7.16 13.49 -20.06
C SER A 28 8.22 13.49 -18.96
N ASP A 29 9.31 14.17 -19.23
CA ASP A 29 10.39 14.44 -18.26
C ASP A 29 10.34 15.88 -17.73
N ASP A 30 9.31 16.64 -18.08
CA ASP A 30 9.17 18.04 -17.71
C ASP A 30 8.84 18.16 -16.22
N LEU A 31 9.61 18.98 -15.53
CA LEU A 31 9.51 19.20 -14.11
C LEU A 31 8.50 20.33 -13.79
N GLU A 32 7.26 20.09 -14.16
CA GLU A 32 6.15 21.01 -13.92
C GLU A 32 4.94 20.22 -13.42
N ILE A 33 4.13 20.83 -12.56
CA ILE A 33 2.85 20.31 -12.11
C ILE A 33 1.79 21.25 -12.68
N TYR A 34 0.86 20.70 -13.44
CA TYR A 34 -0.31 21.45 -13.86
C TYR A 34 -1.35 21.46 -12.75
N GLU A 35 -1.91 22.63 -12.49
CA GLU A 35 -3.07 22.78 -11.60
C GLU A 35 -4.28 23.15 -12.44
N ILE A 36 -5.38 22.42 -12.25
CA ILE A 36 -6.59 22.59 -13.03
C ILE A 36 -7.80 22.57 -12.12
N ASP A 37 -8.47 23.69 -12.11
CA ASP A 37 -9.74 23.84 -11.42
C ASP A 37 -10.86 23.34 -12.33
N GLN A 38 -11.80 22.57 -11.80
CA GLN A 38 -13.07 22.17 -12.45
C GLN A 38 -12.93 21.67 -13.91
N ALA A 39 -12.15 20.62 -14.12
CA ALA A 39 -12.03 20.00 -15.44
C ALA A 39 -13.28 19.17 -15.79
N SER A 40 -13.71 19.22 -17.08
CA SER A 40 -14.57 18.17 -17.63
C SER A 40 -13.79 16.88 -17.80
N LYS A 41 -14.47 15.72 -17.85
CA LYS A 41 -13.80 14.42 -18.06
C LYS A 41 -12.93 14.37 -19.30
N ASP A 42 -13.44 14.87 -20.44
CA ASP A 42 -12.67 14.91 -21.68
C ASP A 42 -11.42 15.77 -21.56
N ARG A 43 -11.54 16.92 -20.88
CA ARG A 43 -10.41 17.80 -20.60
C ARG A 43 -9.38 17.17 -19.67
N MET A 44 -9.83 16.46 -18.63
CA MET A 44 -8.95 15.71 -17.74
C MET A 44 -8.19 14.62 -18.50
N GLU A 45 -8.87 13.85 -19.38
CA GLU A 45 -8.21 12.81 -20.18
C GLU A 45 -7.13 13.41 -21.11
N GLU A 46 -7.44 14.52 -21.81
CA GLU A 46 -6.47 15.21 -22.66
C GLU A 46 -5.21 15.64 -21.90
N ILE A 47 -5.40 16.22 -20.72
CA ILE A 47 -4.30 16.72 -19.89
C ILE A 47 -3.48 15.56 -19.31
N CYS A 48 -4.14 14.53 -18.81
CA CYS A 48 -3.45 13.34 -18.34
C CYS A 48 -2.65 12.65 -19.46
N ASP A 49 -3.05 12.81 -20.73
CA ASP A 49 -2.31 12.28 -21.89
C ASP A 49 -1.01 13.05 -22.21
N LEU A 50 -0.82 14.25 -21.63
CA LEU A 50 0.49 14.93 -21.62
C LEU A 50 1.52 14.18 -20.77
N ARG A 51 1.06 13.29 -19.87
CA ARG A 51 1.90 12.42 -19.03
C ARG A 51 2.86 13.19 -18.13
N GLN A 52 2.34 14.26 -17.57
CA GLN A 52 2.96 15.04 -16.50
C GLN A 52 2.11 14.94 -15.25
N PRO A 53 2.66 15.16 -14.05
CA PRO A 53 1.88 15.27 -12.83
C PRO A 53 0.85 16.41 -12.93
N VAL A 54 -0.38 16.14 -12.53
CA VAL A 54 -1.47 17.11 -12.58
C VAL A 54 -2.24 17.09 -11.27
N LEU A 55 -2.53 18.25 -10.73
CA LEU A 55 -3.36 18.49 -9.58
C LEU A 55 -4.74 18.95 -10.05
N PHE A 56 -5.79 18.27 -9.59
CA PHE A 56 -7.19 18.59 -9.90
C PHE A 56 -7.98 18.85 -8.62
N ASP A 57 -9.02 19.65 -8.73
CA ASP A 57 -10.04 19.76 -7.68
C ASP A 57 -10.98 18.55 -7.71
N CYS A 58 -11.40 18.12 -6.53
CA CYS A 58 -12.38 17.04 -6.40
C CYS A 58 -13.77 17.50 -6.85
N ASP A 59 -14.42 16.69 -7.66
CA ASP A 59 -15.85 16.84 -7.99
C ASP A 59 -16.76 16.28 -6.88
N GLU A 60 -18.07 16.31 -7.08
CA GLU A 60 -19.05 15.82 -6.11
C GLU A 60 -18.93 14.30 -5.86
N ASP A 61 -18.60 13.52 -6.89
CA ASP A 61 -18.51 12.07 -6.77
C ASP A 61 -17.24 11.66 -6.05
N ILE A 62 -16.12 12.30 -6.33
CA ILE A 62 -14.87 12.10 -5.56
C ILE A 62 -15.08 12.52 -4.10
N ASN A 63 -15.79 13.62 -3.85
CA ASN A 63 -16.10 14.05 -2.48
C ASN A 63 -16.94 13.01 -1.71
N LYS A 64 -17.85 12.27 -2.35
CA LYS A 64 -18.55 11.12 -1.73
C LYS A 64 -17.60 10.01 -1.34
N ILE A 65 -16.59 9.73 -2.18
CA ILE A 65 -15.52 8.78 -1.85
C ILE A 65 -14.74 9.28 -0.64
N VAL A 66 -14.31 10.53 -0.63
CA VAL A 66 -13.58 11.15 0.49
C VAL A 66 -14.34 11.01 1.81
N GLN A 67 -15.66 11.25 1.80
CA GLN A 67 -16.49 11.13 3.00
C GLN A 67 -16.56 9.69 3.55
N THR A 68 -16.50 8.69 2.70
CA THR A 68 -16.64 7.28 3.09
C THR A 68 -15.31 6.58 3.36
N THR A 69 -14.20 7.11 2.83
CA THR A 69 -12.86 6.50 2.94
C THR A 69 -11.90 7.29 3.84
N ASN A 70 -12.36 8.35 4.50
CA ASN A 70 -11.53 9.02 5.49
C ASN A 70 -11.33 8.12 6.75
N LYS A 71 -10.19 8.30 7.42
CA LYS A 71 -9.79 7.49 8.57
C LYS A 71 -10.88 7.42 9.65
N THR A 72 -11.53 8.55 9.94
CA THR A 72 -12.58 8.62 10.96
C THR A 72 -13.78 7.77 10.58
N ALA A 73 -14.31 7.93 9.37
CA ALA A 73 -15.45 7.15 8.88
C ALA A 73 -15.14 5.65 8.81
N LEU A 74 -13.92 5.27 8.43
CA LEU A 74 -13.50 3.88 8.39
C LEU A 74 -13.43 3.29 9.80
N LEU A 75 -12.88 4.03 10.78
CA LEU A 75 -12.82 3.59 12.19
C LEU A 75 -14.21 3.45 12.81
N ASP A 76 -15.12 4.37 12.52
CA ASP A 76 -16.47 4.36 13.09
C ASP A 76 -17.29 3.17 12.56
N ASN A 77 -17.12 2.82 11.29
CA ASN A 77 -17.94 1.78 10.66
C ASN A 77 -17.28 0.40 10.62
N TYR A 78 -15.93 0.32 10.55
CA TYR A 78 -15.20 -0.93 10.28
C TYR A 78 -14.01 -1.18 11.21
N PRO A 79 -14.09 -0.92 12.53
CA PRO A 79 -12.92 -0.95 13.44
C PRO A 79 -12.27 -2.33 13.58
N VAL A 80 -13.02 -3.40 13.36
CA VAL A 80 -12.57 -4.79 13.58
C VAL A 80 -12.04 -5.47 12.31
N PHE A 81 -12.25 -4.88 11.14
CA PHE A 81 -11.73 -5.43 9.88
C PHE A 81 -10.22 -5.24 9.78
N GLU A 82 -9.54 -6.19 9.16
CA GLU A 82 -8.10 -6.22 9.09
C GLU A 82 -7.55 -5.35 7.95
N VAL A 83 -6.51 -4.59 8.23
CA VAL A 83 -5.68 -3.87 7.27
C VAL A 83 -4.27 -4.43 7.29
N LYS A 84 -3.59 -4.37 6.15
CA LYS A 84 -2.23 -4.87 5.98
C LYS A 84 -1.23 -3.80 6.42
N ILE A 85 -0.45 -4.09 7.44
CA ILE A 85 0.60 -3.21 7.96
C ILE A 85 1.95 -3.69 7.47
N ARG A 86 2.78 -2.77 7.04
CA ARG A 86 4.18 -3.04 6.70
C ARG A 86 5.10 -2.04 7.41
N ASP A 87 6.34 -2.49 7.56
CA ASP A 87 7.44 -1.75 8.15
C ASP A 87 8.32 -1.15 7.04
N ASN A 88 8.76 0.09 7.23
CA ASN A 88 9.63 0.80 6.28
C ASN A 88 11.13 0.69 6.64
N ILE A 89 11.51 -0.10 7.66
CA ILE A 89 12.89 -0.16 8.15
C ILE A 89 13.85 -0.80 7.12
N ASP A 90 13.38 -1.74 6.31
CA ASP A 90 14.24 -2.61 5.50
C ASP A 90 14.65 -2.09 4.12
N THR A 91 14.40 -0.82 3.80
CA THR A 91 14.89 -0.23 2.53
C THR A 91 16.42 -0.18 2.41
N ASN A 92 17.15 -0.46 3.49
CA ASN A 92 18.61 -0.38 3.54
C ASN A 92 19.33 -1.74 3.49
N SER A 93 18.64 -2.84 3.72
CA SER A 93 19.23 -4.17 3.64
C SER A 93 19.02 -4.77 2.25
N SER A 94 20.12 -5.05 1.57
CA SER A 94 20.15 -5.78 0.29
C SER A 94 19.80 -7.27 0.43
N SER A 95 19.24 -7.67 1.55
CA SER A 95 18.70 -9.00 1.75
C SER A 95 17.28 -9.02 1.24
N THR A 96 16.95 -10.02 0.44
CA THR A 96 15.60 -10.43 0.07
C THR A 96 14.83 -10.83 1.34
N VAL A 97 14.57 -9.86 2.22
CA VAL A 97 13.64 -10.05 3.32
C VAL A 97 12.27 -9.94 2.70
N GLU A 98 11.56 -11.04 2.69
CA GLU A 98 10.16 -11.07 2.36
C GLU A 98 9.48 -9.99 3.20
N GLU A 99 9.00 -8.95 2.56
CA GLU A 99 8.22 -7.90 3.23
C GLU A 99 6.95 -8.55 3.74
N LEU A 100 6.96 -8.90 5.01
CA LEU A 100 5.82 -9.54 5.64
C LEU A 100 4.80 -8.46 6.00
N TYR A 101 3.65 -8.50 5.32
CA TYR A 101 2.49 -7.75 5.78
C TYR A 101 1.92 -8.39 7.04
N LEU A 102 1.76 -7.61 8.08
CA LEU A 102 1.06 -8.01 9.30
C LEU A 102 -0.39 -7.56 9.21
N PRO A 103 -1.37 -8.48 9.13
CA PRO A 103 -2.77 -8.11 9.22
C PRO A 103 -3.12 -7.71 10.65
N LEU A 104 -3.69 -6.53 10.84
CA LEU A 104 -4.17 -6.03 12.12
C LEU A 104 -5.55 -5.41 11.96
N PRO A 105 -6.46 -5.56 12.95
CA PRO A 105 -7.71 -4.81 13.00
C PRO A 105 -7.45 -3.31 12.89
N LEU A 106 -8.30 -2.60 12.14
CA LEU A 106 -8.10 -1.18 11.81
C LEU A 106 -7.92 -0.31 13.06
N HIS A 107 -8.68 -0.55 14.14
CA HIS A 107 -8.55 0.21 15.38
C HIS A 107 -7.18 0.01 16.06
N ILE A 108 -6.62 -1.22 15.99
CA ILE A 108 -5.29 -1.52 16.54
C ILE A 108 -4.22 -0.88 15.64
N ALA A 109 -4.37 -0.96 14.33
CA ALA A 109 -3.46 -0.33 13.36
C ALA A 109 -3.40 1.19 13.56
N CYS A 110 -4.56 1.84 13.72
CA CYS A 110 -4.60 3.28 13.97
C CYS A 110 -3.97 3.68 15.32
N LYS A 111 -4.10 2.84 16.35
CA LYS A 111 -3.41 3.05 17.62
C LYS A 111 -1.89 2.89 17.45
N LEU A 112 -1.45 1.86 16.73
CA LEU A 112 -0.04 1.67 16.39
C LEU A 112 0.55 2.90 15.70
N PHE A 113 -0.14 3.47 14.70
CA PHE A 113 0.32 4.67 13.99
C PHE A 113 0.42 5.91 14.91
N GLN A 114 -0.43 6.03 15.91
CA GLN A 114 -0.38 7.14 16.88
C GLN A 114 0.75 6.99 17.90
N GLU A 115 1.07 5.76 18.30
CA GLU A 115 2.11 5.44 19.29
C GLU A 115 3.50 5.31 18.65
N ASP A 116 3.59 5.25 17.31
CA ASP A 116 4.83 5.07 16.57
C ASP A 116 5.67 6.36 16.54
N SER A 117 6.57 6.48 17.51
CA SER A 117 7.52 7.62 17.59
C SER A 117 8.64 7.58 16.54
N ASN A 118 8.83 6.45 15.87
CA ASN A 118 9.88 6.26 14.88
C ASN A 118 9.42 6.47 13.44
N SER A 119 8.11 6.67 13.22
CA SER A 119 7.52 6.90 11.90
C SER A 119 7.84 5.79 10.89
N VAL A 120 7.60 4.54 11.31
CA VAL A 120 8.03 3.34 10.58
C VAL A 120 6.87 2.62 9.90
N TYR A 121 5.69 2.61 10.53
CA TYR A 121 4.59 1.75 10.11
C TYR A 121 3.62 2.44 9.16
N PHE A 122 3.19 1.70 8.14
CA PHE A 122 2.14 2.14 7.24
C PHE A 122 1.31 0.96 6.71
N SER A 123 0.14 1.29 6.19
CA SER A 123 -0.80 0.35 5.61
C SER A 123 -0.97 0.65 4.13
N GLU A 124 -0.89 -0.37 3.30
CA GLU A 124 -1.18 -0.34 1.87
C GLU A 124 -1.59 -1.75 1.37
N ASN A 125 -2.04 -1.85 0.11
CA ASN A 125 -2.52 -3.09 -0.50
C ASN A 125 -3.75 -3.67 0.22
N ASN A 126 -4.69 -2.80 0.59
CA ASN A 126 -5.88 -3.10 1.38
C ASN A 126 -7.12 -3.45 0.53
N MET A 127 -6.94 -4.02 -0.67
CA MET A 127 -8.06 -4.42 -1.53
C MET A 127 -9.00 -5.41 -0.83
N ASP A 128 -8.45 -6.32 -0.01
CA ASP A 128 -9.23 -7.30 0.75
C ASP A 128 -10.14 -6.58 1.75
N PHE A 129 -9.60 -5.64 2.54
CA PHE A 129 -10.36 -4.78 3.44
C PHE A 129 -11.49 -4.03 2.71
N LEU A 130 -11.19 -3.40 1.57
CA LEU A 130 -12.17 -2.67 0.77
C LEU A 130 -13.30 -3.58 0.26
N THR A 131 -12.98 -4.83 -0.05
CA THR A 131 -13.91 -5.83 -0.56
C THR A 131 -14.80 -6.36 0.57
N GLU A 132 -14.22 -6.73 1.70
CA GLU A 132 -14.92 -7.29 2.87
C GLU A 132 -15.87 -6.28 3.51
N THR A 133 -15.44 -5.02 3.62
CA THR A 133 -16.26 -3.93 4.15
C THR A 133 -17.31 -3.44 3.15
N GLY A 134 -17.15 -3.77 1.87
CA GLY A 134 -17.99 -3.27 0.79
C GLY A 134 -17.72 -1.81 0.39
N VAL A 135 -16.73 -1.14 0.97
CA VAL A 135 -16.30 0.23 0.61
C VAL A 135 -15.92 0.33 -0.87
N ILE A 136 -15.36 -0.76 -1.42
CA ILE A 136 -15.02 -0.85 -2.85
C ILE A 136 -16.22 -0.53 -3.77
N LYS A 137 -17.44 -0.85 -3.36
CA LYS A 137 -18.64 -0.58 -4.17
C LYS A 137 -18.88 0.93 -4.32
N ASN A 138 -18.66 1.68 -3.23
CA ASN A 138 -18.77 3.14 -3.28
C ASN A 138 -17.68 3.73 -4.18
N MET A 139 -16.43 3.29 -4.03
CA MET A 139 -15.31 3.73 -4.87
C MET A 139 -15.60 3.44 -6.35
N THR A 140 -16.03 2.23 -6.67
CA THR A 140 -16.33 1.80 -8.06
C THR A 140 -17.53 2.55 -8.66
N TYR A 141 -18.50 2.91 -7.84
CA TYR A 141 -19.69 3.64 -8.30
C TYR A 141 -19.41 5.12 -8.61
N ASN A 142 -18.52 5.73 -7.81
CA ASN A 142 -18.24 7.16 -7.89
C ASN A 142 -16.91 7.49 -8.62
N ASP A 143 -16.23 6.51 -9.24
CA ASP A 143 -14.95 6.75 -9.93
C ASP A 143 -15.10 7.00 -11.44
N GLU A 144 -16.30 7.22 -11.94
CA GLU A 144 -16.56 7.41 -13.38
C GLU A 144 -15.72 8.55 -13.96
N PHE A 145 -15.53 9.62 -13.20
CA PHE A 145 -14.71 10.75 -13.60
C PHE A 145 -13.24 10.35 -13.81
N LEU A 146 -12.66 9.52 -12.92
CA LEU A 146 -11.27 9.08 -12.95
C LEU A 146 -11.00 7.96 -13.96
N ARG A 147 -12.02 7.16 -14.28
CA ARG A 147 -11.88 5.93 -15.07
C ARG A 147 -11.61 6.22 -16.53
N PRO A 148 -10.47 5.77 -17.09
CA PRO A 148 -10.17 5.97 -18.51
C PRO A 148 -11.07 5.12 -19.41
N ARG A 149 -11.14 5.49 -20.70
CA ARG A 149 -11.79 4.66 -21.71
C ARG A 149 -11.04 3.34 -21.90
N LEU A 150 -11.76 2.28 -22.24
CA LEU A 150 -11.20 0.94 -22.51
C LEU A 150 -10.36 0.40 -21.33
N VAL A 151 -10.80 0.66 -20.11
CA VAL A 151 -10.16 0.11 -18.91
C VAL A 151 -10.29 -1.42 -18.91
N SER A 152 -9.21 -2.10 -18.56
CA SER A 152 -9.16 -3.56 -18.41
C SER A 152 -9.03 -4.00 -16.96
N ASN A 153 -8.42 -3.17 -16.12
CA ASN A 153 -8.23 -3.46 -14.70
C ASN A 153 -8.35 -2.16 -13.90
N CYS A 154 -9.10 -2.24 -12.81
CA CYS A 154 -9.22 -1.19 -11.80
C CYS A 154 -8.67 -1.76 -10.48
N ASN A 155 -7.71 -1.09 -9.89
CA ASN A 155 -7.18 -1.43 -8.57
C ASN A 155 -7.39 -0.23 -7.65
N TYR A 156 -8.07 -0.48 -6.54
CA TYR A 156 -8.35 0.51 -5.51
C TYR A 156 -7.59 0.15 -4.24
N ASP A 157 -7.15 1.17 -3.53
CA ASP A 157 -6.42 0.97 -2.29
C ASP A 157 -6.70 2.13 -1.33
N ILE A 158 -6.49 1.89 -0.05
CA ILE A 158 -6.39 2.92 0.97
C ILE A 158 -5.04 2.82 1.64
N MET A 159 -4.43 3.98 1.87
CA MET A 159 -3.15 4.07 2.56
C MET A 159 -3.32 4.89 3.84
N LEU A 160 -2.74 4.38 4.91
CA LEU A 160 -2.67 5.01 6.22
C LEU A 160 -1.23 4.92 6.70
N GLY A 161 -0.78 5.83 7.53
CA GLY A 161 0.59 5.78 8.04
C GLY A 161 0.78 6.55 9.33
N SER A 162 1.91 6.27 9.99
CA SER A 162 2.39 7.01 11.14
C SER A 162 2.73 8.46 10.74
N ASP A 163 2.66 9.38 11.69
CA ASP A 163 3.09 10.77 11.46
C ASP A 163 4.58 10.82 11.13
N GLY A 164 4.92 11.63 10.13
CA GLY A 164 6.30 11.77 9.66
C GLY A 164 6.84 10.60 8.84
N LEU A 165 6.06 9.54 8.61
CA LEU A 165 6.48 8.39 7.80
C LEU A 165 6.90 8.82 6.40
N GLU A 166 8.08 8.36 5.96
CA GLU A 166 8.66 8.61 4.65
C GLU A 166 8.73 7.30 3.86
N THR A 167 8.02 7.19 2.73
CA THR A 167 8.14 6.01 1.87
C THR A 167 9.37 6.12 0.95
N PRO A 168 9.97 4.99 0.50
CA PRO A 168 11.01 5.03 -0.52
C PRO A 168 10.46 5.54 -1.85
N PHE A 169 11.36 6.01 -2.74
CA PHE A 169 10.95 6.25 -4.12
C PHE A 169 10.50 4.97 -4.79
N ARG A 170 9.34 5.04 -5.45
CA ARG A 170 8.77 3.97 -6.26
C ARG A 170 8.10 4.53 -7.51
N TYR A 171 7.90 3.69 -8.52
CA TYR A 171 7.10 4.04 -9.69
C TYR A 171 6.13 2.91 -10.02
N GLU A 172 5.09 3.25 -10.76
CA GLU A 172 4.08 2.31 -11.24
C GLU A 172 3.98 2.35 -12.76
N MET A 173 3.54 1.23 -13.36
CA MET A 173 3.37 1.09 -14.80
C MET A 173 1.92 1.22 -15.25
N ASN A 174 1.01 1.54 -14.32
CA ASN A 174 -0.40 1.69 -14.66
C ASN A 174 -0.61 2.93 -15.54
N TYR A 175 -1.60 2.88 -16.41
CA TYR A 175 -1.92 3.97 -17.33
C TYR A 175 -2.33 5.26 -16.61
N ARG A 176 -3.09 5.12 -15.52
CA ARG A 176 -3.52 6.23 -14.67
C ARG A 176 -3.34 5.84 -13.21
N ASN A 177 -2.72 6.71 -12.43
CA ASN A 177 -2.59 6.59 -10.98
C ASN A 177 -3.07 7.90 -10.36
N TYR A 178 -4.12 7.83 -9.54
CA TYR A 178 -4.65 8.98 -8.82
C TYR A 178 -4.56 8.75 -7.33
N PHE A 179 -4.20 9.80 -6.61
CA PHE A 179 -4.07 9.84 -5.17
C PHE A 179 -4.96 10.96 -4.62
N VAL A 180 -5.90 10.59 -3.78
CA VAL A 180 -6.88 11.48 -3.15
C VAL A 180 -6.65 11.47 -1.66
N VAL A 181 -6.24 12.60 -1.07
CA VAL A 181 -6.16 12.71 0.39
C VAL A 181 -7.56 12.86 0.94
N THR A 182 -7.97 11.93 1.79
CA THR A 182 -9.31 11.88 2.36
C THR A 182 -9.36 12.49 3.76
N GLN A 183 -8.22 12.52 4.47
CA GLN A 183 -8.04 13.16 5.76
C GLN A 183 -6.57 13.51 5.96
N GLY A 184 -6.26 14.56 6.73
CA GLY A 184 -4.89 14.99 7.02
C GLY A 184 -4.23 15.71 5.84
N SER A 185 -2.94 15.50 5.67
CA SER A 185 -2.16 16.02 4.53
C SER A 185 -1.02 15.08 4.15
N LEU A 186 -0.66 15.09 2.87
CA LEU A 186 0.38 14.24 2.30
C LEU A 186 1.39 15.10 1.54
N THR A 187 2.65 15.10 1.95
CA THR A 187 3.70 15.71 1.15
C THR A 187 4.23 14.68 0.17
N ILE A 188 4.27 15.03 -1.11
CA ILE A 188 4.64 14.12 -2.20
C ILE A 188 5.88 14.68 -2.88
N LYS A 189 6.93 13.87 -2.94
CA LYS A 189 8.13 14.18 -3.71
C LYS A 189 8.13 13.33 -4.96
N MET A 190 8.36 13.96 -6.12
CA MET A 190 8.30 13.30 -7.42
C MET A 190 9.54 13.59 -8.24
N ALA A 191 9.96 12.63 -9.06
CA ALA A 191 11.06 12.78 -9.99
C ALA A 191 10.71 12.14 -11.36
N PRO A 192 11.15 12.75 -12.47
CA PRO A 192 10.84 12.24 -13.81
C PRO A 192 11.57 10.94 -14.11
N PRO A 193 11.08 10.12 -15.06
CA PRO A 193 11.65 8.82 -15.40
C PRO A 193 13.13 8.82 -15.77
N LYS A 194 13.63 9.91 -16.37
CA LYS A 194 15.07 10.07 -16.65
C LYS A 194 15.97 9.99 -15.42
N SER A 195 15.40 10.20 -14.23
CA SER A 195 16.11 10.09 -12.95
C SER A 195 16.47 8.66 -12.57
N SER A 196 15.84 7.64 -13.20
CA SER A 196 16.07 6.21 -12.92
C SER A 196 17.54 5.82 -12.91
N ARG A 197 18.35 6.41 -13.80
CA ARG A 197 19.79 6.16 -13.89
C ARG A 197 20.59 6.51 -12.64
N TYR A 198 20.03 7.33 -11.75
CA TYR A 198 20.64 7.76 -10.49
C TYR A 198 19.92 7.19 -9.25
N LEU A 199 18.82 6.47 -9.47
CA LEU A 199 17.94 5.98 -8.40
C LEU A 199 18.15 4.48 -8.11
N TYR A 200 19.01 3.79 -8.87
CA TYR A 200 19.33 2.36 -8.66
C TYR A 200 18.08 1.49 -8.55
N PRO A 201 17.22 1.43 -9.59
CA PRO A 201 15.95 0.74 -9.51
C PRO A 201 16.11 -0.74 -9.15
N VAL A 202 15.36 -1.18 -8.16
CA VAL A 202 15.19 -2.58 -7.79
C VAL A 202 13.81 -3.01 -8.26
N ASN A 203 13.78 -4.04 -9.10
CA ASN A 203 12.56 -4.57 -9.68
C ASN A 203 12.16 -5.83 -8.91
N ASP A 204 11.13 -5.72 -8.11
CA ASP A 204 10.49 -6.86 -7.47
C ASP A 204 9.29 -7.30 -8.32
N TYR A 205 9.50 -8.39 -9.06
CA TYR A 205 8.45 -8.95 -9.90
C TYR A 205 7.50 -9.88 -9.11
N GLU A 206 7.85 -10.29 -7.90
CA GLU A 206 6.97 -11.11 -7.06
C GLU A 206 5.77 -10.29 -6.55
N ASN A 207 6.05 -9.08 -6.06
CA ASN A 207 5.04 -8.14 -5.59
C ASN A 207 4.62 -7.12 -6.66
N PHE A 208 5.25 -7.17 -7.84
CA PHE A 208 5.09 -6.19 -8.91
C PHE A 208 5.39 -4.74 -8.45
N GLU A 209 6.45 -4.59 -7.65
CA GLU A 209 6.89 -3.32 -7.09
C GLU A 209 8.25 -2.90 -7.65
N PHE A 210 8.38 -1.63 -7.96
CA PHE A 210 9.57 -1.04 -8.58
C PHE A 210 10.03 0.11 -7.70
N ARG A 211 11.12 -0.11 -6.95
CA ARG A 211 11.57 0.78 -5.88
C ARG A 211 13.02 1.22 -6.05
N SER A 212 13.38 2.29 -5.36
CA SER A 212 14.76 2.75 -5.18
C SER A 212 15.19 2.47 -3.75
N PRO A 213 16.44 2.04 -3.52
CA PRO A 213 16.99 1.91 -2.17
C PRO A 213 17.32 3.26 -1.54
N ILE A 214 17.09 4.37 -2.24
CA ILE A 214 17.40 5.72 -1.77
C ILE A 214 16.17 6.30 -1.06
N ASN A 215 16.37 6.77 0.18
CA ASN A 215 15.37 7.62 0.82
C ASN A 215 15.46 9.04 0.24
N PRO A 216 14.43 9.54 -0.46
CA PRO A 216 14.49 10.85 -1.10
C PRO A 216 14.42 12.04 -0.12
N TRP A 217 14.04 11.79 1.13
CA TRP A 217 13.93 12.82 2.17
C TRP A 217 15.25 12.99 2.92
N THR A 218 15.92 11.87 3.21
CA THR A 218 17.21 11.82 3.88
C THR A 218 18.16 10.87 3.13
N PRO A 219 18.73 11.31 1.97
CA PRO A 219 19.58 10.44 1.15
C PRO A 219 20.79 9.93 1.92
N GLN A 220 20.99 8.62 1.88
CA GLN A 220 22.13 7.96 2.51
C GLN A 220 23.46 8.46 1.88
N SER A 221 24.51 8.59 2.69
CA SER A 221 25.81 9.15 2.27
C SER A 221 26.39 8.48 1.02
N LYS A 222 26.20 7.15 0.87
CA LYS A 222 26.66 6.39 -0.29
C LYS A 222 26.01 6.78 -1.62
N PHE A 223 24.79 7.31 -1.58
CA PHE A 223 24.03 7.67 -2.78
C PHE A 223 23.92 9.17 -2.99
N LYS A 224 24.37 9.98 -2.03
CA LYS A 224 24.14 11.43 -2.03
C LYS A 224 24.66 12.10 -3.29
N ALA A 225 25.86 11.74 -3.76
CA ALA A 225 26.47 12.33 -4.96
C ALA A 225 25.65 12.10 -6.26
N ASP A 226 24.90 10.99 -6.34
CA ASP A 226 24.03 10.71 -7.47
C ASP A 226 22.65 11.33 -7.26
N PHE A 227 22.14 11.31 -6.03
CA PHE A 227 20.87 11.94 -5.70
C PHE A 227 20.88 13.46 -5.91
N ASP A 228 22.00 14.14 -5.63
CA ASP A 228 22.16 15.57 -5.84
C ASP A 228 22.05 16.00 -7.33
N LYS A 229 22.13 15.05 -8.27
CA LYS A 229 21.91 15.28 -9.71
C LYS A 229 20.43 15.21 -10.10
N ILE A 230 19.57 14.76 -9.21
CA ILE A 230 18.13 14.58 -9.45
C ILE A 230 17.42 15.89 -9.05
N LYS A 231 16.56 16.34 -9.95
CA LYS A 231 15.62 17.43 -9.64
C LYS A 231 14.28 16.81 -9.29
N CYS A 232 13.75 17.15 -8.13
CA CYS A 232 12.45 16.67 -7.65
C CYS A 232 11.44 17.81 -7.64
N LEU A 233 10.19 17.46 -7.91
CA LEU A 233 9.01 18.28 -7.58
C LEU A 233 8.56 17.88 -6.18
N GLU A 234 8.06 18.84 -5.42
CA GLU A 234 7.48 18.61 -4.09
C GLU A 234 6.16 19.36 -4.00
N ILE A 235 5.12 18.67 -3.53
CA ILE A 235 3.77 19.21 -3.37
C ILE A 235 3.14 18.70 -2.08
N VAL A 236 2.34 19.55 -1.44
CA VAL A 236 1.49 19.16 -0.31
C VAL A 236 0.08 18.97 -0.83
N LEU A 237 -0.43 17.74 -0.72
CA LEU A 237 -1.80 17.38 -1.09
C LEU A 237 -2.68 17.38 0.16
N THR A 238 -3.82 18.06 0.07
CA THR A 238 -4.82 18.19 1.13
C THR A 238 -6.19 17.72 0.63
N PRO A 239 -7.14 17.39 1.52
CA PRO A 239 -8.51 17.05 1.11
C PRO A 239 -9.13 18.14 0.22
N GLY A 240 -9.95 17.70 -0.75
CA GLY A 240 -10.53 18.56 -1.77
C GLY A 240 -9.79 18.60 -3.09
N ARG A 241 -8.57 18.04 -3.13
CA ARG A 241 -7.76 17.90 -4.34
C ARG A 241 -7.26 16.47 -4.52
N PHE A 242 -7.02 16.08 -5.77
CA PHE A 242 -6.39 14.82 -6.10
C PHE A 242 -5.23 15.00 -7.09
N LEU A 243 -4.23 14.15 -6.96
CA LEU A 243 -3.02 14.19 -7.78
C LEU A 243 -3.01 13.01 -8.77
N PHE A 244 -2.80 13.32 -10.04
CA PHE A 244 -2.45 12.35 -11.07
C PHE A 244 -0.92 12.22 -11.15
N ILE A 245 -0.40 11.01 -11.00
CA ILE A 245 1.01 10.69 -11.24
C ILE A 245 1.09 9.75 -12.44
N PRO A 246 1.78 10.14 -13.52
CA PRO A 246 1.90 9.31 -14.72
C PRO A 246 2.71 8.02 -14.47
N ALA A 247 2.54 7.04 -15.36
CA ALA A 247 3.39 5.85 -15.38
C ALA A 247 4.88 6.23 -15.42
N TYR A 248 5.72 5.43 -14.75
CA TYR A 248 7.17 5.56 -14.66
C TYR A 248 7.70 6.80 -13.93
N TRP A 249 6.84 7.71 -13.47
CA TRP A 249 7.27 8.77 -12.58
C TRP A 249 7.58 8.21 -11.20
N TRP A 250 8.75 8.57 -10.68
CA TRP A 250 9.15 8.24 -9.32
C TRP A 250 8.40 9.12 -8.33
N TYR A 251 7.86 8.53 -7.29
CA TYR A 251 7.19 9.26 -6.23
C TYR A 251 7.48 8.65 -4.85
N SER A 252 7.43 9.48 -3.85
CA SER A 252 7.57 9.13 -2.44
C SER A 252 6.62 9.99 -1.63
N PHE A 253 6.06 9.42 -0.60
CA PHE A 253 5.11 10.06 0.29
C PHE A 253 5.74 10.34 1.64
N LYS A 254 5.38 11.49 2.23
CA LYS A 254 5.60 11.81 3.63
C LYS A 254 4.24 12.11 4.25
N PHE A 255 3.85 11.28 5.19
CA PHE A 255 2.56 11.35 5.85
C PHE A 255 2.61 12.40 6.98
N ALA A 256 1.57 13.21 7.09
CA ALA A 256 1.32 14.00 8.29
C ALA A 256 0.41 13.23 9.26
N GLU A 257 0.21 13.79 10.43
CA GLU A 257 -0.64 13.20 11.45
C GLU A 257 -2.06 12.93 10.93
N ASN A 258 -2.61 11.77 11.27
CA ASN A 258 -3.95 11.34 10.90
C ASN A 258 -4.26 11.35 9.40
N THR A 259 -3.24 11.14 8.55
CA THR A 259 -3.42 11.12 7.10
C THR A 259 -4.01 9.80 6.62
N SER A 260 -5.01 9.91 5.74
CA SER A 260 -5.53 8.81 4.93
C SER A 260 -5.62 9.20 3.47
N VAL A 261 -5.33 8.23 2.59
CA VAL A 261 -5.23 8.43 1.14
C VAL A 261 -5.97 7.32 0.43
N SER A 262 -6.86 7.66 -0.49
CA SER A 262 -7.47 6.71 -1.42
C SER A 262 -6.69 6.71 -2.73
N CYS A 263 -6.36 5.52 -3.21
CA CYS A 263 -5.57 5.31 -4.42
C CYS A 263 -6.41 4.64 -5.49
N PHE A 264 -6.31 5.15 -6.72
CA PHE A 264 -7.01 4.63 -7.89
C PHE A 264 -6.00 4.34 -8.98
N ARG A 265 -5.89 3.07 -9.38
CA ARG A 265 -4.95 2.62 -10.39
C ARG A 265 -5.68 1.93 -11.52
N TYR A 266 -5.52 2.43 -12.74
CA TYR A 266 -6.22 1.92 -13.91
C TYR A 266 -5.24 1.43 -14.97
N ARG A 267 -5.55 0.26 -15.55
CA ARG A 267 -4.89 -0.27 -16.74
C ARG A 267 -5.88 -0.38 -17.89
N THR A 268 -5.45 0.00 -19.08
CA THR A 268 -6.20 -0.24 -20.31
C THR A 268 -5.69 -1.50 -21.01
N TYR A 269 -6.45 -2.03 -21.97
CA TYR A 269 -5.98 -3.18 -22.77
C TYR A 269 -4.66 -2.90 -23.46
N MET A 270 -4.49 -1.69 -24.03
CA MET A 270 -3.24 -1.30 -24.70
C MET A 270 -2.08 -1.12 -23.72
N ASN A 271 -2.34 -0.63 -22.51
CA ASN A 271 -1.33 -0.58 -21.46
C ASN A 271 -0.85 -1.98 -21.08
N ASN A 272 -1.75 -2.96 -20.92
CA ASN A 272 -1.36 -4.34 -20.63
C ASN A 272 -0.49 -4.95 -21.74
N ILE A 273 -0.78 -4.65 -23.01
CA ILE A 273 0.07 -5.07 -24.13
C ILE A 273 1.46 -4.42 -24.04
N ALA A 274 1.52 -3.12 -23.74
CA ALA A 274 2.79 -2.40 -23.64
C ALA A 274 3.68 -2.90 -22.49
N ILE A 275 3.09 -3.23 -21.33
CA ILE A 275 3.82 -3.75 -20.14
C ILE A 275 3.87 -5.28 -20.10
N SER A 276 3.43 -5.97 -21.16
CA SER A 276 3.38 -7.45 -21.21
C SER A 276 4.70 -8.15 -20.85
N PRO A 277 5.89 -7.63 -21.19
CA PRO A 277 7.16 -8.23 -20.77
C PRO A 277 7.28 -8.27 -19.23
N ASN A 278 6.86 -7.21 -18.54
CA ASN A 278 6.90 -7.15 -17.07
C ASN A 278 5.84 -8.06 -16.43
N ILE A 279 4.65 -8.14 -17.03
CA ILE A 279 3.60 -9.08 -16.60
C ILE A 279 4.07 -10.53 -16.77
N PHE A 280 4.80 -10.83 -17.84
CA PHE A 280 5.37 -12.15 -18.07
C PHE A 280 6.44 -12.48 -17.02
N MET A 281 7.33 -11.53 -16.67
CA MET A 281 8.31 -11.72 -15.59
C MET A 281 7.63 -11.97 -14.23
N TYR A 282 6.56 -11.22 -13.92
CA TYR A 282 5.72 -11.46 -12.74
C TYR A 282 5.15 -12.89 -12.73
N ALA A 283 4.58 -13.35 -13.86
CA ALA A 283 4.03 -14.70 -13.96
C ALA A 283 5.10 -15.79 -13.79
N LEU A 284 6.30 -15.59 -14.37
CA LEU A 284 7.42 -16.51 -14.23
C LEU A 284 7.92 -16.59 -12.79
N GLN A 285 8.05 -15.44 -12.13
CA GLN A 285 8.53 -15.38 -10.76
C GLN A 285 7.54 -16.06 -9.79
N ASN A 286 6.26 -15.78 -9.93
CA ASN A 286 5.22 -16.43 -9.11
C ASN A 286 5.13 -17.96 -9.31
N GLN A 287 5.54 -18.47 -10.46
CA GLN A 287 5.62 -19.93 -10.69
C GLN A 287 6.86 -20.56 -10.05
N ASN A 288 7.94 -19.79 -9.89
CA ASN A 288 9.23 -20.25 -9.35
C ASN A 288 9.40 -19.99 -7.86
N VAL A 289 8.43 -19.35 -7.21
CA VAL A 289 8.49 -19.15 -5.75
C VAL A 289 8.44 -20.51 -5.07
N GLU A 290 9.57 -20.93 -4.51
CA GLU A 290 9.57 -22.00 -3.50
C GLU A 290 8.70 -21.51 -2.35
N ARG A 291 7.53 -22.10 -2.18
CA ARG A 291 6.69 -21.82 -1.01
C ARG A 291 7.48 -22.21 0.23
N LYS A 292 8.11 -21.26 0.86
CA LYS A 292 8.70 -21.42 2.20
C LYS A 292 7.56 -21.55 3.21
N ILE A 293 6.98 -22.78 3.27
CA ILE A 293 5.82 -23.09 4.12
C ILE A 293 6.19 -23.07 5.60
N ALA A 294 7.48 -23.17 5.94
CA ALA A 294 7.99 -22.98 7.29
C ALA A 294 9.48 -22.62 7.25
N LYS A 295 9.96 -21.76 8.16
CA LYS A 295 11.36 -21.68 8.49
C LYS A 295 11.81 -23.09 8.91
N LYS A 296 12.80 -23.70 8.19
CA LYS A 296 13.48 -24.87 8.69
C LYS A 296 14.10 -24.48 10.03
N ILE A 297 13.58 -25.02 11.10
CA ILE A 297 14.25 -24.94 12.40
C ILE A 297 15.40 -25.93 12.30
N ASP A 298 16.62 -25.45 12.18
CA ASP A 298 17.84 -26.26 12.27
C ASP A 298 18.00 -26.66 13.74
N PHE A 299 17.61 -27.89 14.05
CA PHE A 299 17.78 -28.50 15.37
C PHE A 299 19.27 -28.72 15.77
N ASN A 300 20.21 -28.37 14.89
CA ASN A 300 21.65 -28.47 15.13
C ASN A 300 22.31 -27.19 15.62
N GLN A 301 21.57 -26.14 15.90
CA GLN A 301 22.15 -25.06 16.74
C GLN A 301 22.27 -25.60 18.17
N PRO A 302 23.50 -25.56 18.77
CA PRO A 302 23.66 -25.96 20.17
C PRO A 302 22.72 -25.11 21.00
N ALA A 303 21.91 -25.80 21.81
CA ALA A 303 21.01 -25.16 22.76
C ALA A 303 21.81 -24.06 23.49
N ILE A 304 21.26 -22.83 23.48
CA ILE A 304 21.77 -21.73 24.30
C ILE A 304 21.75 -22.29 25.73
N THR A 305 22.93 -22.61 26.24
CA THR A 305 23.14 -23.19 27.58
C THR A 305 22.55 -22.19 28.57
N GLU A 306 21.80 -22.67 29.53
CA GLU A 306 21.13 -21.90 30.62
C GLU A 306 22.10 -21.01 31.44
N GLU A 307 23.41 -21.11 31.22
CA GLU A 307 24.44 -20.26 31.83
C GLU A 307 24.45 -18.77 31.40
N SER A 308 23.76 -18.42 30.30
CA SER A 308 23.68 -17.01 29.89
C SER A 308 22.50 -16.26 30.55
N VAL A 309 21.55 -16.96 31.15
CA VAL A 309 20.42 -16.37 31.87
C VAL A 309 20.77 -16.07 33.34
N THR A 310 21.68 -16.85 33.94
CA THR A 310 22.12 -16.65 35.33
C THR A 310 23.04 -15.45 35.53
N LYS A 311 23.76 -15.00 34.50
CA LYS A 311 24.62 -13.80 34.61
C LYS A 311 23.91 -12.46 34.48
N ALA A 312 22.63 -12.44 34.07
CA ALA A 312 21.84 -11.22 33.98
C ALA A 312 20.97 -10.95 35.24
N VAL A 313 20.91 -11.92 36.16
CA VAL A 313 20.11 -11.81 37.39
C VAL A 313 20.95 -11.42 38.62
N ASP A 314 22.27 -11.54 38.56
CA ASP A 314 23.16 -11.32 39.74
C ASP A 314 23.64 -9.87 39.94
N THR A 315 23.08 -8.90 39.26
CA THR A 315 23.50 -7.48 39.43
C THR A 315 22.46 -6.59 40.14
N ASN A 316 21.36 -7.13 40.64
CA ASN A 316 20.42 -6.34 41.43
C ASN A 316 19.82 -7.13 42.59
N THR A 317 20.62 -7.47 43.60
CA THR A 317 20.02 -7.76 44.92
C THR A 317 21.05 -7.44 46.03
N THR A 318 20.90 -6.27 46.57
CA THR A 318 21.46 -5.96 47.89
C THR A 318 20.32 -5.99 48.92
N SER A 319 20.47 -6.92 49.85
CA SER A 319 19.92 -6.94 51.23
C SER A 319 18.46 -6.62 51.50
N ILE A 320 17.76 -7.60 52.06
CA ILE A 320 17.09 -7.49 53.39
C ILE A 320 16.90 -8.93 53.92
N ALA A 321 17.33 -9.11 55.17
CA ALA A 321 17.38 -10.36 55.90
C ALA A 321 16.05 -10.71 56.61
N ASP A 322 15.91 -12.03 56.81
CA ASP A 322 15.21 -12.72 57.94
C ASP A 322 13.74 -12.41 58.24
N ILE A 323 12.91 -13.48 58.12
CA ILE A 323 11.95 -13.96 59.17
C ILE A 323 11.36 -15.33 58.73
N PRO A 324 11.10 -16.28 59.66
CA PRO A 324 11.12 -17.72 59.44
C PRO A 324 9.75 -18.38 59.17
N LEU A 325 9.87 -19.67 58.79
CA LEU A 325 8.83 -20.67 58.55
C LEU A 325 7.81 -20.83 59.65
N SER A 326 6.54 -21.06 59.31
CA SER A 326 5.65 -21.97 60.02
C SER A 326 4.64 -22.64 59.10
N ASP A 327 4.52 -23.94 59.31
CA ASP A 327 3.69 -24.94 58.67
C ASP A 327 2.18 -24.67 58.69
N SER A 328 1.47 -25.13 57.69
CA SER A 328 0.52 -26.25 57.79
C SER A 328 -0.65 -26.18 56.79
N ASN A 329 -0.74 -27.24 55.98
CA ASN A 329 -1.90 -28.05 55.63
C ASN A 329 -3.29 -27.43 55.42
N LEU A 330 -3.85 -27.66 54.25
CA LEU A 330 -5.04 -28.51 54.01
C LEU A 330 -5.81 -28.09 52.76
N LEU A 331 -5.90 -29.05 51.86
CA LEU A 331 -6.95 -29.15 50.85
C LEU A 331 -8.28 -29.52 51.53
N PRO A 332 -9.43 -29.22 50.93
CA PRO A 332 -10.22 -30.31 50.38
C PRO A 332 -10.84 -30.02 49.00
N GLU A 333 -10.80 -31.07 48.20
CA GLU A 333 -11.74 -31.78 47.37
C GLU A 333 -13.08 -31.13 46.95
N SER A 334 -13.28 -31.18 45.66
CA SER A 334 -14.43 -31.57 44.83
C SER A 334 -15.84 -31.74 45.44
N GLU A 335 -16.87 -31.25 44.75
CA GLU A 335 -17.89 -32.06 44.04
C GLU A 335 -18.89 -31.20 43.23
N PRO A 336 -19.63 -31.83 42.31
CA PRO A 336 -20.36 -31.12 41.25
C PRO A 336 -21.87 -31.07 41.53
N LEU A 337 -22.60 -30.13 40.96
CA LEU A 337 -24.07 -30.11 40.92
C LEU A 337 -24.58 -29.80 39.50
N ILE A 338 -25.03 -30.83 38.84
CA ILE A 338 -26.40 -31.31 38.50
C ILE A 338 -27.26 -30.26 37.77
N VAL A 339 -27.55 -30.67 36.56
CA VAL A 339 -28.58 -30.23 35.62
C VAL A 339 -29.95 -30.34 36.25
N ASP A 340 -30.81 -29.36 36.08
CA ASP A 340 -32.24 -29.63 35.98
C ASP A 340 -32.92 -28.76 34.92
N SER A 341 -33.53 -29.49 34.02
CA SER A 341 -34.41 -29.07 32.97
C SER A 341 -35.81 -28.80 33.51
N MET A 342 -36.50 -27.76 33.07
CA MET A 342 -37.94 -27.88 32.88
C MET A 342 -38.45 -26.95 31.78
N ALA A 343 -39.10 -27.59 30.86
CA ALA A 343 -39.94 -27.06 29.83
C ALA A 343 -41.32 -26.66 30.36
N SER A 344 -41.99 -25.72 29.74
CA SER A 344 -43.41 -25.73 29.38
C SER A 344 -43.80 -24.34 28.85
N THR A 345 -44.15 -24.24 27.63
CA THR A 345 -45.47 -24.32 26.92
C THR A 345 -46.35 -23.08 27.08
N SER A 346 -46.69 -22.65 25.86
CA SER A 346 -48.04 -22.22 25.35
C SER A 346 -48.40 -20.75 25.54
N ASN A 347 -48.74 -20.11 24.49
CA ASN A 347 -49.89 -19.97 23.60
C ASN A 347 -50.18 -18.51 23.29
N VAL A 348 -50.27 -18.24 22.00
CA VAL A 348 -51.46 -17.75 21.22
C VAL A 348 -52.02 -16.35 21.53
N GLY A 349 -52.23 -15.59 20.44
CA GLY A 349 -53.14 -14.46 20.27
C GLY A 349 -52.50 -13.38 19.43
N SER A 350 -52.61 -13.42 18.14
CA SER A 350 -53.55 -12.87 17.15
C SER A 350 -54.08 -11.47 17.47
N ASP A 351 -54.02 -10.72 16.40
CA ASP A 351 -54.85 -9.57 15.96
C ASP A 351 -54.27 -8.15 16.15
N ILE A 352 -54.09 -7.59 15.09
CA ILE A 352 -54.50 -6.50 14.22
C ILE A 352 -53.27 -5.98 13.49
#